data_8b249b153f20686844f89aa6bbc8ac47
#
_entry.id   8b249b153f20686844f89aa6bbc8ac47
#
_cell.length_a   1.000
_cell.length_b   1.000
_cell.length_c   1.000
_cell.angle_alpha   90.00
_cell.angle_beta   90.00
_cell.angle_gamma   90.00
#
_symmetry.space_group_name_H-M   'P 1'
#
loop_
_entity.id
_entity.type
_entity.pdbx_description
1 polymer ?
#
loop_
_entity_poly.entity_id
_entity_poly.type
_entity_poly.pdbx_seq_one_letter_code
_entity_poly.pdbx_strand_id
1 'polypeptide(L)'
;RFSPDDYKNVVKNAERVYRERPEYWQKLLTDKIELMASVARKNRRPLVTTECWGLVDYKDWPLLKWDWIKDLCELGAITAARTGMWVGVATSNFCGPQFVGMWRDVEWHKRLTSIIRSSPIDASLMKNNEVAAKLLKRL
;
A
#
# COMPACT_ATOMS: atom_id res chain seq x y z
N ARG A 1 20.95 -4.11 13.05
CA ARG A 1 21.27 -4.82 11.79
C ARG A 1 20.66 -6.22 11.89
N PHE A 2 19.80 -6.57 10.94
CA PHE A 2 19.35 -7.96 10.80
C PHE A 2 20.54 -8.85 10.45
N SER A 3 20.69 -9.95 11.15
CA SER A 3 21.67 -10.97 10.79
C SER A 3 21.19 -11.72 9.53
N PRO A 4 22.08 -12.41 8.81
CA PRO A 4 21.67 -13.29 7.70
C PRO A 4 20.67 -14.38 8.13
N ASP A 5 20.74 -14.82 9.37
CA ASP A 5 19.83 -15.84 9.92
C ASP A 5 18.44 -15.25 10.25
N ASP A 6 18.37 -14.00 10.75
CA ASP A 6 17.11 -13.28 10.93
C ASP A 6 16.42 -13.10 9.58
N TYR A 7 17.17 -12.73 8.54
CA TYR A 7 16.64 -12.59 7.19
C TYR A 7 16.08 -13.92 6.64
N LYS A 8 16.83 -15.01 6.78
CA LYS A 8 16.35 -16.35 6.38
C LYS A 8 15.08 -16.73 7.13
N ASN A 9 15.00 -16.41 8.42
CA ASN A 9 13.83 -16.68 9.24
C ASN A 9 12.61 -15.87 8.81
N VAL A 10 12.79 -14.59 8.50
CA VAL A 10 11.70 -13.75 7.96
C VAL A 10 11.20 -14.30 6.64
N VAL A 11 12.10 -14.56 5.70
CA VAL A 11 11.77 -15.11 4.39
C VAL A 11 11.03 -16.45 4.50
N LYS A 12 11.52 -17.34 5.36
CA LYS A 12 10.95 -18.68 5.56
C LYS A 12 9.59 -18.66 6.26
N ASN A 13 9.38 -17.74 7.17
CA ASN A 13 8.22 -17.75 8.06
C ASN A 13 7.15 -16.74 7.71
N ALA A 14 7.47 -15.64 7.04
CA ALA A 14 6.52 -14.55 6.81
C ALA A 14 5.28 -15.02 6.01
N GLU A 15 5.48 -15.74 4.91
CA GLU A 15 4.36 -16.31 4.14
C GLU A 15 3.54 -17.29 5.00
N ARG A 16 4.19 -18.19 5.74
CA ARG A 16 3.52 -19.16 6.59
C ARG A 16 2.65 -18.46 7.64
N VAL A 17 3.22 -17.50 8.36
CA VAL A 17 2.51 -16.73 9.41
C VAL A 17 1.31 -15.98 8.82
N TYR A 18 1.48 -15.39 7.64
CA TYR A 18 0.36 -14.74 6.95
C TYR A 18 -0.75 -15.75 6.59
N ARG A 19 -0.37 -16.88 5.96
CA ARG A 19 -1.35 -17.88 5.48
C ARG A 19 -2.06 -18.65 6.60
N GLU A 20 -1.50 -18.70 7.79
CA GLU A 20 -2.17 -19.28 8.97
C GLU A 20 -3.38 -18.44 9.43
N ARG A 21 -3.33 -17.11 9.23
CA ARG A 21 -4.37 -16.19 9.71
C ARG A 21 -4.53 -14.98 8.78
N PRO A 22 -4.83 -15.16 7.49
CA PRO A 22 -4.85 -14.07 6.52
C PRO A 22 -5.86 -12.98 6.89
N GLU A 23 -7.06 -13.34 7.36
CA GLU A 23 -8.10 -12.37 7.72
C GLU A 23 -7.66 -11.49 8.90
N TYR A 24 -6.91 -12.03 9.84
CA TYR A 24 -6.37 -11.27 10.97
C TYR A 24 -5.40 -10.19 10.49
N TRP A 25 -4.46 -10.55 9.60
CA TRP A 25 -3.47 -9.62 9.08
C TRP A 25 -4.08 -8.58 8.15
N GLN A 26 -5.03 -9.00 7.31
CA GLN A 26 -5.78 -8.10 6.44
C GLN A 26 -6.58 -7.09 7.25
N LYS A 27 -7.28 -7.56 8.28
CA LYS A 27 -8.03 -6.67 9.17
C LYS A 27 -7.11 -5.70 9.91
N LEU A 28 -5.98 -6.17 10.42
CA LEU A 28 -5.02 -5.32 11.12
C LEU A 28 -4.50 -4.21 10.19
N LEU A 29 -4.21 -4.53 8.93
CA LEU A 29 -3.77 -3.56 7.92
C LEU A 29 -4.86 -2.52 7.66
N THR A 30 -6.08 -2.97 7.37
CA THR A 30 -7.19 -2.06 7.07
C THR A 30 -7.57 -1.19 8.26
N ASP A 31 -7.62 -1.74 9.48
CA ASP A 31 -7.89 -0.97 10.70
C ASP A 31 -6.86 0.15 10.90
N LYS A 32 -5.58 -0.11 10.64
CA LYS A 32 -4.52 0.91 10.74
C LYS A 32 -4.68 2.02 9.70
N ILE A 33 -5.02 1.66 8.48
CA ILE A 33 -5.29 2.63 7.40
C ILE A 33 -6.48 3.52 7.77
N GLU A 34 -7.58 2.93 8.21
CA GLU A 34 -8.79 3.67 8.63
C GLU A 34 -8.51 4.58 9.83
N LEU A 35 -7.74 4.11 10.80
CA LEU A 35 -7.31 4.94 11.93
C LEU A 35 -6.51 6.16 11.44
N MET A 36 -5.55 5.97 10.55
CA MET A 36 -4.79 7.08 9.97
C MET A 36 -5.69 8.04 9.20
N ALA A 37 -6.63 7.51 8.42
CA ALA A 37 -7.61 8.32 7.70
C ALA A 37 -8.48 9.16 8.66
N SER A 38 -8.92 8.58 9.78
CA SER A 38 -9.73 9.28 10.78
C SER A 38 -8.96 10.45 11.42
N VAL A 39 -7.69 10.22 11.77
CA VAL A 39 -6.80 11.26 12.30
C VAL A 39 -6.55 12.37 11.26
N ALA A 40 -6.27 11.98 10.03
CA ALA A 40 -6.07 12.90 8.92
C ALA A 40 -7.31 13.78 8.65
N ARG A 41 -8.49 13.16 8.65
CA ARG A 41 -9.77 13.86 8.47
C ARG A 41 -10.02 14.86 9.59
N LYS A 42 -9.81 14.47 10.84
CA LYS A 42 -9.91 15.36 12.00
C LYS A 42 -9.01 16.58 11.90
N ASN A 43 -7.79 16.39 11.37
CA ASN A 43 -6.81 17.45 11.20
C ASN A 43 -6.88 18.15 9.83
N ARG A 44 -7.79 17.72 8.94
CA ARG A 44 -7.92 18.23 7.57
C ARG A 44 -6.58 18.20 6.80
N ARG A 45 -5.84 17.10 6.92
CA ARG A 45 -4.54 16.93 6.28
C ARG A 45 -4.58 15.76 5.30
N PRO A 46 -4.14 15.96 4.06
CA PRO A 46 -4.00 14.85 3.13
C PRO A 46 -2.89 13.90 3.57
N LEU A 47 -3.04 12.65 3.17
CA LEU A 47 -2.06 11.59 3.35
C LEU A 47 -1.41 11.25 2.01
N VAL A 48 -0.16 10.85 2.07
CA VAL A 48 0.59 10.32 0.94
C VAL A 48 1.40 9.12 1.43
N THR A 49 1.43 8.07 0.65
CA THR A 49 2.38 6.99 0.85
C THR A 49 3.30 6.89 -0.35
N THR A 50 4.58 6.87 -0.09
CA THR A 50 5.64 6.72 -1.09
C THR A 50 6.12 5.27 -1.18
N GLU A 51 5.97 4.53 -0.07
CA GLU A 51 6.38 3.14 0.08
C GLU A 51 5.38 2.41 0.96
N CYS A 52 4.78 1.39 0.48
CA CYS A 52 3.83 0.50 1.18
C CYS A 52 3.54 -0.71 0.28
N TRP A 53 2.97 -1.70 0.72
CA TRP A 53 2.25 -2.14 1.92
C TRP A 53 2.76 -3.52 2.34
N GLY A 54 3.84 -3.97 1.74
CA GLY A 54 4.45 -5.26 1.97
C GLY A 54 5.80 -5.14 2.68
N LEU A 55 6.51 -6.26 2.76
CA LEU A 55 7.82 -6.33 3.39
C LEU A 55 8.89 -5.66 2.52
N VAL A 56 9.54 -4.63 3.06
CA VAL A 56 10.54 -3.82 2.34
C VAL A 56 11.76 -4.65 1.92
N ASP A 57 12.17 -5.60 2.75
CA ASP A 57 13.36 -6.41 2.51
C ASP A 57 13.08 -7.71 1.74
N TYR A 58 11.87 -7.85 1.20
CA TYR A 58 11.49 -9.00 0.41
C TYR A 58 12.04 -8.85 -1.01
N LYS A 59 13.29 -9.25 -1.18
CA LYS A 59 14.01 -9.16 -2.45
C LYS A 59 13.59 -10.25 -3.42
N ASP A 60 13.90 -10.05 -4.70
CA ASP A 60 13.62 -10.99 -5.78
C ASP A 60 14.46 -12.27 -5.62
N TRP A 61 14.02 -13.10 -4.73
CA TRP A 61 14.59 -14.42 -4.54
C TRP A 61 13.73 -15.44 -5.30
N PRO A 62 14.32 -16.35 -6.11
CA PRO A 62 13.55 -17.25 -6.97
C PRO A 62 12.56 -18.16 -6.24
N LEU A 63 12.76 -18.39 -4.96
CA LEU A 63 11.91 -19.22 -4.12
C LEU A 63 10.80 -18.45 -3.40
N LEU A 64 10.79 -17.11 -3.51
CA LEU A 64 9.79 -16.29 -2.86
C LEU A 64 8.53 -16.17 -3.72
N LYS A 65 7.40 -16.38 -3.09
CA LYS A 65 6.10 -16.18 -3.71
C LYS A 65 5.65 -14.75 -3.45
N TRP A 66 5.28 -14.06 -4.52
CA TRP A 66 4.87 -12.66 -4.48
C TRP A 66 3.35 -12.47 -4.42
N ASP A 67 2.56 -13.51 -4.69
CA ASP A 67 1.10 -13.46 -4.71
C ASP A 67 0.52 -12.87 -3.42
N TRP A 68 0.88 -13.43 -2.28
CA TRP A 68 0.37 -12.97 -0.98
C TRP A 68 0.80 -11.55 -0.60
N ILE A 69 1.98 -11.11 -1.06
CA ILE A 69 2.45 -9.73 -0.87
C ILE A 69 1.66 -8.79 -1.77
N LYS A 70 1.41 -9.18 -3.03
CA LYS A 70 0.57 -8.41 -3.95
C LYS A 70 -0.84 -8.26 -3.41
N ASP A 71 -1.43 -9.30 -2.83
CA ASP A 71 -2.73 -9.25 -2.20
C ASP A 71 -2.78 -8.21 -1.06
N LEU A 72 -1.76 -8.17 -0.20
CA LEU A 72 -1.66 -7.16 0.85
C LEU A 72 -1.44 -5.75 0.30
N CYS A 73 -0.59 -5.60 -0.71
CA CYS A 73 -0.36 -4.32 -1.36
C CYS A 73 -1.62 -3.79 -2.04
N GLU A 74 -2.37 -4.65 -2.71
CA GLU A 74 -3.65 -4.31 -3.34
C GLU A 74 -4.68 -3.91 -2.29
N LEU A 75 -4.85 -4.71 -1.25
CA LEU A 75 -5.77 -4.42 -0.15
C LEU A 75 -5.45 -3.07 0.49
N GLY A 76 -4.17 -2.84 0.83
CA GLY A 76 -3.74 -1.58 1.45
C GLY A 76 -3.95 -0.38 0.56
N ALA A 77 -3.54 -0.46 -0.71
CA ALA A 77 -3.67 0.63 -1.66
C ALA A 77 -5.14 0.99 -1.95
N ILE A 78 -6.00 -0.01 -2.15
CA ILE A 78 -7.44 0.19 -2.39
C ILE A 78 -8.11 0.76 -1.14
N THR A 79 -7.81 0.23 0.04
CA THR A 79 -8.36 0.75 1.29
C THR A 79 -7.96 2.20 1.49
N ALA A 80 -6.67 2.52 1.35
CA ALA A 80 -6.18 3.90 1.47
C ALA A 80 -6.89 4.85 0.50
N ALA A 81 -6.97 4.49 -0.79
CA ALA A 81 -7.64 5.29 -1.80
C ALA A 81 -9.12 5.52 -1.46
N ARG A 82 -9.85 4.48 -1.06
CA ARG A 82 -11.28 4.55 -0.73
C ARG A 82 -11.60 5.41 0.48
N THR A 83 -10.66 5.61 1.40
CA THR A 83 -10.89 6.56 2.53
C THR A 83 -11.06 8.00 2.07
N GLY A 84 -10.60 8.34 0.88
CA GLY A 84 -10.57 9.69 0.33
C GLY A 84 -9.52 10.61 0.93
N MET A 85 -8.77 10.16 1.94
CA MET A 85 -7.76 10.99 2.61
C MET A 85 -6.38 10.91 1.97
N TRP A 86 -6.10 9.85 1.20
CA TRP A 86 -4.85 9.69 0.44
C TRP A 86 -4.93 10.36 -0.92
N VAL A 87 -4.14 11.40 -1.13
CA VAL A 87 -3.98 12.11 -2.42
C VAL A 87 -2.85 11.53 -3.27
N GLY A 88 -2.05 10.65 -2.70
CA GLY A 88 -1.03 9.87 -3.39
C GLY A 88 -0.89 8.51 -2.72
N VAL A 89 -1.00 7.45 -3.51
CA VAL A 89 -0.93 6.07 -3.03
C VAL A 89 0.10 5.31 -3.83
N ALA A 90 1.16 4.86 -3.17
CA ALA A 90 2.06 3.88 -3.75
C ALA A 90 1.35 2.52 -3.85
N THR A 91 1.52 1.83 -4.96
CA THR A 91 0.93 0.50 -5.18
C THR A 91 1.80 -0.61 -4.62
N SER A 92 3.08 -0.36 -4.47
CA SER A 92 4.06 -1.32 -3.97
C SER A 92 5.21 -0.63 -3.27
N ASN A 93 5.95 -1.39 -2.49
CA ASN A 93 7.27 -0.98 -2.04
C ASN A 93 8.17 -0.85 -3.26
N PHE A 94 9.08 0.06 -3.26
CA PHE A 94 10.07 0.33 -4.30
C PHE A 94 9.84 -0.26 -5.69
N CYS A 95 9.75 0.62 -6.62
CA CYS A 95 9.71 0.32 -8.04
C CYS A 95 11.15 0.13 -8.58
N GLY A 96 11.78 -0.95 -8.24
CA GLY A 96 13.11 -1.25 -8.76
C GLY A 96 13.16 -2.63 -9.40
N PRO A 97 14.14 -2.89 -10.27
CA PRO A 97 14.32 -4.21 -10.86
C PRO A 97 14.55 -5.31 -9.83
N GLN A 98 14.84 -4.94 -8.60
CA GLN A 98 14.96 -5.86 -7.47
C GLN A 98 13.63 -6.50 -7.03
N PHE A 99 12.48 -5.99 -7.48
CA PHE A 99 11.15 -6.53 -7.18
C PHE A 99 10.46 -7.07 -8.43
N VAL A 100 11.16 -7.89 -9.16
CA VAL A 100 10.75 -8.42 -10.47
C VAL A 100 9.37 -9.08 -10.43
N GLY A 101 9.04 -9.78 -9.35
CA GLY A 101 7.75 -10.45 -9.18
C GLY A 101 6.55 -9.51 -9.19
N MET A 102 6.69 -8.29 -8.65
CA MET A 102 5.64 -7.26 -8.68
C MET A 102 5.74 -6.42 -9.96
N TRP A 103 6.95 -6.06 -10.35
CA TRP A 103 7.23 -5.13 -11.43
C TRP A 103 6.80 -5.65 -12.80
N ARG A 104 6.86 -6.95 -13.00
CA ARG A 104 6.46 -7.59 -14.26
C ARG A 104 4.96 -7.75 -14.44
N ASP A 105 4.17 -7.61 -13.41
CA ASP A 105 2.72 -7.73 -13.51
C ASP A 105 2.08 -6.40 -13.90
N VAL A 106 2.24 -6.07 -15.17
CA VAL A 106 1.76 -4.79 -15.75
C VAL A 106 0.24 -4.67 -15.61
N GLU A 107 -0.50 -5.75 -15.81
CA GLU A 107 -1.97 -5.74 -15.74
C GLU A 107 -2.45 -5.52 -14.30
N TRP A 108 -1.79 -6.08 -13.32
CA TRP A 108 -2.07 -5.81 -11.92
C TRP A 108 -1.87 -4.32 -11.60
N HIS A 109 -0.75 -3.73 -12.03
CA HIS A 109 -0.47 -2.30 -11.82
C HIS A 109 -1.49 -1.39 -12.52
N LYS A 110 -1.87 -1.70 -13.75
CA LYS A 110 -2.88 -0.93 -14.50
C LYS A 110 -4.23 -0.96 -13.81
N ARG A 111 -4.68 -2.16 -13.41
CA ARG A 111 -5.95 -2.35 -12.71
C ARG A 111 -5.97 -1.58 -11.40
N LEU A 112 -4.94 -1.73 -10.58
CA LEU A 112 -4.84 -1.08 -9.28
C LEU A 112 -4.77 0.45 -9.42
N THR A 113 -3.99 0.96 -10.36
CA THR A 113 -3.90 2.39 -10.68
C THR A 113 -5.25 2.96 -11.12
N SER A 114 -6.00 2.21 -11.92
CA SER A 114 -7.35 2.62 -12.35
C SER A 114 -8.30 2.77 -11.16
N ILE A 115 -8.28 1.79 -10.23
CA ILE A 115 -9.11 1.84 -9.02
C ILE A 115 -8.72 3.04 -8.14
N ILE A 116 -7.43 3.28 -7.94
CA ILE A 116 -6.94 4.41 -7.15
C ILE A 116 -7.39 5.74 -7.77
N ARG A 117 -7.23 5.91 -9.08
CA ARG A 117 -7.60 7.15 -9.79
C ARG A 117 -9.11 7.41 -9.78
N SER A 118 -9.92 6.38 -9.80
CA SER A 118 -11.38 6.51 -9.74
C SER A 118 -11.94 6.67 -8.32
N SER A 119 -11.10 6.52 -7.31
CA SER A 119 -11.53 6.68 -5.91
C SER A 119 -11.77 8.15 -5.57
N PRO A 120 -12.87 8.49 -4.88
CA PRO A 120 -13.19 9.88 -4.57
C PRO A 120 -12.22 10.45 -3.53
N ILE A 121 -11.95 11.74 -3.63
CA ILE A 121 -11.23 12.50 -2.59
C ILE A 121 -12.23 13.08 -1.59
N ASP A 122 -11.89 13.01 -0.30
CA ASP A 122 -12.73 13.51 0.77
C ASP A 122 -12.95 15.04 0.63
N ALA A 123 -14.21 15.44 0.65
CA ALA A 123 -14.60 16.84 0.47
C ALA A 123 -13.99 17.80 1.52
N SER A 124 -13.62 17.28 2.70
CA SER A 124 -12.96 18.09 3.74
C SER A 124 -11.59 18.60 3.32
N LEU A 125 -10.92 17.88 2.41
CA LEU A 125 -9.62 18.30 1.86
C LEU A 125 -9.78 19.43 0.84
N MET A 126 -10.92 19.51 0.16
CA MET A 126 -11.19 20.52 -0.88
C MET A 126 -11.44 21.91 -0.30
N LYS A 127 -12.05 21.97 0.88
CA LYS A 127 -12.55 23.23 1.45
C LYS A 127 -11.48 24.17 2.03
N ASN A 128 -10.28 23.67 2.36
CA ASN A 128 -9.28 24.44 3.10
C ASN A 128 -7.83 24.22 2.65
N ASN A 129 -7.60 23.61 1.54
CA ASN A 129 -6.23 23.36 1.08
C ASN A 129 -6.07 23.74 -0.40
N GLU A 130 -5.59 24.97 -0.62
CA GLU A 130 -5.36 25.49 -1.97
C GLU A 130 -4.41 24.62 -2.80
N VAL A 131 -3.45 23.94 -2.15
CA VAL A 131 -2.51 23.04 -2.82
C VAL A 131 -3.22 21.79 -3.29
N ALA A 132 -4.04 21.17 -2.43
CA ALA A 132 -4.84 20.00 -2.80
C ALA A 132 -5.85 20.36 -3.91
N ALA A 133 -6.51 21.51 -3.81
CA ALA A 133 -7.41 22.00 -4.84
C ALA A 133 -6.72 22.27 -6.18
N LYS A 134 -5.48 22.79 -6.17
CA LYS A 134 -4.68 22.98 -7.37
C LYS A 134 -4.19 21.68 -7.99
N LEU A 135 -3.81 20.70 -7.17
CA LEU A 135 -3.37 19.40 -7.66
C LEU A 135 -4.53 18.63 -8.31
N LEU A 136 -5.70 18.66 -7.68
CA LEU A 136 -6.90 17.96 -8.19
C LEU A 136 -7.47 18.59 -9.48
N LYS A 137 -7.20 19.87 -9.75
CA LYS A 137 -7.57 20.52 -11.01
C LYS A 137 -6.65 20.13 -12.19
N ARG A 138 -5.53 19.46 -11.93
CA ARG A 138 -4.54 19.05 -12.93
C ARG A 138 -4.63 17.56 -13.29
N LEU A 139 -5.47 16.80 -12.60
CA LEU A 139 -5.79 15.40 -12.87
C LEU A 139 -7.09 15.27 -13.68
#